data_4509c0c5f83fbb2b44adda8189eeb6b8
#
_entry.id   4509c0c5f83fbb2b44adda8189eeb6b8
#
_cell.length_a   1.000
_cell.length_b   1.000
_cell.length_c   1.000
_cell.angle_alpha   90.00
_cell.angle_beta   90.00
_cell.angle_gamma   90.00
#
_symmetry.space_group_name_H-M   'P 1'
#
loop_
_entity.id
_entity.type
_entity.pdbx_description
1 polymer ?
#
loop_
_entity_poly.entity_id
_entity_poly.type
_entity_poly.pdbx_seq_one_letter_code
_entity_poly.pdbx_strand_id
1 'polypeptide(L)'
;MSFLSSAKKVRAITGKGVLSQLGDIVGLRLGPGKLGAAEYYDYRLFDESRMNDERRREFVGWRGEEILEDTLIDEYSKIVSIDKLTFYSLARGLGFRIPRIYSIYHPAGRAFADVPTLRDAESIVRFLRNGIEYPFFGKPSYGGYGQGVVSVDSIDRAADRLKLSNGDELEVMQFATGLPNRAGMGYIFQERLAVHPEIRVRSGAGVAGCRLMVLMRASGPQLFRAVWKITSGDNITDNFSHGKSGNMLGSIDPDSGVVTSVVRGMGLDQSELTHHPETGKTLAGFEIPYWQEAVSVCLRAAGAFPGFLVQGWDVVISESGPVLLEMNMIGCADLHQIADHRGIRDQVFREFVQEMGVERNLAGASWPWMRNAKTGRYGRRQAHWPY
;
A
#
# COMPACT_ATOMS: atom_id res chain seq x y z
N MET A 1 18.87 -6.70 10.47
CA MET A 1 20.25 -7.29 10.57
C MET A 1 21.27 -6.18 10.47
N SER A 2 22.47 -6.33 11.06
CA SER A 2 23.54 -5.35 10.84
C SER A 2 24.11 -5.51 9.43
N PHE A 3 24.63 -4.42 8.85
CA PHE A 3 25.31 -4.43 7.55
C PHE A 3 26.33 -5.55 7.42
N LEU A 4 27.22 -5.69 8.41
CA LEU A 4 28.27 -6.72 8.39
C LEU A 4 27.71 -8.15 8.38
N SER A 5 26.59 -8.39 9.05
CA SER A 5 25.92 -9.70 9.04
C SER A 5 25.38 -10.03 7.66
N SER A 6 24.67 -9.07 7.03
CA SER A 6 24.15 -9.24 5.68
C SER A 6 25.26 -9.42 4.64
N ALA A 7 26.33 -8.60 4.73
CA ALA A 7 27.45 -8.68 3.82
C ALA A 7 28.19 -10.03 3.88
N LYS A 8 28.36 -10.60 5.08
CA LYS A 8 28.96 -11.94 5.26
C LYS A 8 28.06 -13.04 4.67
N LYS A 9 26.75 -12.97 4.89
CA LYS A 9 25.79 -13.93 4.32
C LYS A 9 25.81 -13.89 2.78
N VAL A 10 25.77 -12.68 2.20
CA VAL A 10 25.84 -12.51 0.75
C VAL A 10 27.14 -13.07 0.19
N ARG A 11 28.30 -12.80 0.84
CA ARG A 11 29.58 -13.37 0.42
C ARG A 11 29.55 -14.90 0.44
N ALA A 12 28.96 -15.50 1.44
CA ALA A 12 28.85 -16.96 1.54
C ALA A 12 27.99 -17.58 0.45
N ILE A 13 26.92 -16.88 0.01
CA ILE A 13 25.96 -17.38 -0.98
C ILE A 13 26.43 -17.10 -2.41
N THR A 14 26.99 -15.91 -2.68
CA THR A 14 27.30 -15.43 -4.04
C THR A 14 28.78 -15.34 -4.36
N GLY A 15 29.66 -15.46 -3.35
CA GLY A 15 31.10 -15.19 -3.49
C GLY A 15 31.47 -13.70 -3.54
N LYS A 16 30.49 -12.78 -3.61
CA LYS A 16 30.73 -11.34 -3.76
C LYS A 16 31.38 -10.73 -2.52
N GLY A 17 32.60 -10.18 -2.69
CA GLY A 17 33.38 -9.59 -1.60
C GLY A 17 32.70 -8.39 -0.92
N VAL A 18 32.95 -8.17 0.37
CA VAL A 18 32.36 -7.06 1.15
C VAL A 18 32.70 -5.70 0.55
N LEU A 19 33.94 -5.50 0.07
CA LEU A 19 34.36 -4.25 -0.59
C LEU A 19 33.61 -4.00 -1.91
N SER A 20 33.36 -5.05 -2.69
CA SER A 20 32.55 -4.95 -3.91
C SER A 20 31.11 -4.56 -3.60
N GLN A 21 30.51 -5.16 -2.54
CA GLN A 21 29.16 -4.79 -2.08
C GLN A 21 29.11 -3.32 -1.62
N LEU A 22 30.13 -2.83 -0.92
CA LEU A 22 30.24 -1.42 -0.54
C LEU A 22 30.31 -0.50 -1.78
N GLY A 23 31.10 -0.87 -2.79
CA GLY A 23 31.18 -0.13 -4.04
C GLY A 23 29.83 -0.01 -4.73
N ASP A 24 29.09 -1.13 -4.82
CA ASP A 24 27.72 -1.14 -5.37
C ASP A 24 26.79 -0.21 -4.59
N ILE A 25 26.79 -0.32 -3.25
CA ILE A 25 25.92 0.50 -2.38
C ILE A 25 26.22 1.99 -2.57
N VAL A 26 27.50 2.38 -2.63
CA VAL A 26 27.89 3.77 -2.88
C VAL A 26 27.41 4.23 -4.27
N GLY A 27 27.63 3.43 -5.31
CA GLY A 27 27.17 3.73 -6.66
C GLY A 27 25.65 3.88 -6.76
N LEU A 28 24.90 2.99 -6.16
CA LEU A 28 23.43 3.02 -6.12
C LEU A 28 22.91 4.19 -5.25
N ARG A 29 23.61 4.53 -4.17
CA ARG A 29 23.28 5.69 -3.32
C ARG A 29 23.43 7.01 -4.05
N LEU A 30 24.47 7.15 -4.85
CA LEU A 30 24.70 8.32 -5.68
C LEU A 30 23.83 8.32 -6.93
N GLY A 31 23.37 7.16 -7.35
CA GLY A 31 22.49 6.97 -8.49
C GLY A 31 21.11 7.61 -8.33
N PRO A 32 20.28 7.58 -9.39
CA PRO A 32 18.99 8.26 -9.44
C PRO A 32 17.96 7.67 -8.47
N GLY A 33 18.05 6.39 -8.11
CA GLY A 33 17.13 5.71 -7.18
C GLY A 33 17.43 5.96 -5.71
N LYS A 34 18.59 6.55 -5.36
CA LYS A 34 18.99 6.89 -3.97
C LYS A 34 18.94 5.72 -2.98
N LEU A 35 19.24 4.52 -3.45
CA LEU A 35 19.20 3.28 -2.69
C LEU A 35 20.21 3.30 -1.53
N GLY A 36 19.78 2.89 -0.35
CA GLY A 36 20.62 2.71 0.83
C GLY A 36 21.16 1.28 0.96
N ALA A 37 21.93 1.04 2.01
CA ALA A 37 22.48 -0.28 2.27
C ALA A 37 21.39 -1.31 2.61
N ALA A 38 20.31 -0.89 3.27
CA ALA A 38 19.19 -1.79 3.57
C ALA A 38 18.53 -2.27 2.28
N GLU A 39 18.12 -1.34 1.43
CA GLU A 39 17.43 -1.66 0.16
C GLU A 39 18.31 -2.47 -0.80
N TYR A 40 19.64 -2.30 -0.74
CA TYR A 40 20.57 -3.15 -1.51
C TYR A 40 20.39 -4.63 -1.17
N TYR A 41 20.22 -4.95 0.12
CA TYR A 41 19.95 -6.33 0.55
C TYR A 41 18.47 -6.70 0.38
N ASP A 42 17.57 -5.81 0.68
CA ASP A 42 16.12 -6.03 0.67
C ASP A 42 15.59 -6.34 -0.74
N TYR A 43 16.11 -5.65 -1.76
CA TYR A 43 15.78 -5.92 -3.16
C TYR A 43 16.73 -6.92 -3.84
N ARG A 44 17.66 -7.54 -3.09
CA ARG A 44 18.65 -8.52 -3.60
C ARG A 44 19.53 -7.98 -4.72
N LEU A 45 19.86 -6.69 -4.70
CA LEU A 45 20.66 -6.04 -5.75
C LEU A 45 22.11 -6.54 -5.84
N PHE A 46 22.53 -7.36 -4.87
CA PHE A 46 23.80 -8.07 -4.88
C PHE A 46 23.84 -9.25 -5.84
N ASP A 47 22.68 -9.74 -6.30
CA ASP A 47 22.54 -10.97 -7.09
C ASP A 47 22.69 -10.68 -8.58
N GLU A 48 23.94 -10.77 -9.06
CA GLU A 48 24.29 -10.50 -10.46
C GLU A 48 23.74 -11.55 -11.44
N SER A 49 23.32 -12.72 -10.95
CA SER A 49 22.68 -13.72 -11.78
C SER A 49 21.25 -13.34 -12.20
N ARG A 50 20.61 -12.46 -11.40
CA ARG A 50 19.23 -12.02 -11.63
C ARG A 50 19.12 -10.74 -12.44
N MET A 51 20.10 -9.84 -12.30
CA MET A 51 20.01 -8.54 -12.95
C MET A 51 21.39 -7.91 -13.20
N ASN A 52 21.51 -7.20 -14.33
CA ASN A 52 22.67 -6.40 -14.67
C ASN A 52 22.66 -5.03 -14.00
N ASP A 53 23.72 -4.24 -14.18
CA ASP A 53 23.87 -2.92 -13.57
C ASP A 53 22.81 -1.91 -14.01
N GLU A 54 22.34 -2.00 -15.26
CA GLU A 54 21.28 -1.14 -15.76
C GLU A 54 19.98 -1.38 -15.01
N ARG A 55 19.55 -2.63 -14.88
CA ARG A 55 18.35 -3.00 -14.12
C ARG A 55 18.44 -2.64 -12.65
N ARG A 56 19.62 -2.77 -12.00
CA ARG A 56 19.79 -2.34 -10.62
C ARG A 56 19.55 -0.84 -10.43
N ARG A 57 19.89 -0.01 -11.41
CA ARG A 57 19.66 1.45 -11.39
C ARG A 57 18.20 1.86 -11.60
N GLU A 58 17.36 0.94 -12.02
CA GLU A 58 15.92 1.17 -12.13
C GLU A 58 15.22 1.15 -10.77
N PHE A 59 15.82 0.53 -9.75
CA PHE A 59 15.25 0.47 -8.42
C PHE A 59 15.29 1.83 -7.71
N VAL A 60 14.28 2.05 -6.86
CA VAL A 60 14.12 3.26 -6.05
C VAL A 60 14.12 2.85 -4.59
N GLY A 61 15.00 3.48 -3.79
CA GLY A 61 14.97 3.38 -2.34
C GLY A 61 14.00 4.40 -1.74
N TRP A 62 13.72 4.31 -0.44
CA TRP A 62 12.78 5.19 0.26
C TRP A 62 13.08 6.70 0.07
N ARG A 63 14.36 7.08 0.00
CA ARG A 63 14.73 8.48 -0.30
C ARG A 63 14.44 8.88 -1.74
N GLY A 64 14.57 7.96 -2.67
CA GLY A 64 14.19 8.17 -4.06
C GLY A 64 12.68 8.33 -4.18
N GLU A 65 11.92 7.53 -3.42
CA GLU A 65 10.46 7.61 -3.35
C GLU A 65 9.99 8.96 -2.78
N GLU A 66 10.62 9.48 -1.69
CA GLU A 66 10.34 10.83 -1.17
C GLU A 66 10.54 11.91 -2.25
N ILE A 67 11.61 11.81 -3.05
CA ILE A 67 11.87 12.76 -4.15
C ILE A 67 10.80 12.64 -5.24
N LEU A 68 10.38 11.42 -5.57
CA LEU A 68 9.30 11.20 -6.52
C LEU A 68 7.97 11.78 -6.00
N GLU A 69 7.64 11.55 -4.73
CA GLU A 69 6.45 12.11 -4.10
C GLU A 69 6.42 13.64 -4.12
N ASP A 70 7.53 14.28 -3.76
CA ASP A 70 7.63 15.74 -3.76
C ASP A 70 7.60 16.33 -5.17
N THR A 71 7.92 15.55 -6.19
CA THR A 71 7.97 16.01 -7.59
C THR A 71 6.67 15.71 -8.35
N LEU A 72 6.07 14.53 -8.09
CA LEU A 72 4.97 14.00 -8.88
C LEU A 72 3.59 14.18 -8.21
N ILE A 73 3.56 14.73 -7.00
CA ILE A 73 2.31 14.90 -6.26
C ILE A 73 2.20 16.34 -5.77
N ASP A 74 1.10 17.00 -6.13
CA ASP A 74 0.78 18.32 -5.60
C ASP A 74 0.52 18.23 -4.09
N GLU A 75 1.15 19.14 -3.33
CA GLU A 75 1.10 19.10 -1.86
C GLU A 75 -0.32 19.23 -1.30
N TYR A 76 -1.15 20.09 -1.92
CA TYR A 76 -2.51 20.32 -1.46
C TYR A 76 -3.42 19.10 -1.73
N SER A 77 -3.09 18.32 -2.74
CA SER A 77 -3.81 17.10 -3.08
C SER A 77 -3.53 15.95 -2.11
N LYS A 78 -2.39 15.94 -1.42
CA LYS A 78 -1.96 14.85 -0.52
C LYS A 78 -2.98 14.49 0.56
N ILE A 79 -3.85 15.42 0.94
CA ILE A 79 -4.88 15.16 1.97
C ILE A 79 -5.80 13.99 1.62
N VAL A 80 -6.07 13.76 0.34
CA VAL A 80 -6.94 12.67 -0.12
C VAL A 80 -6.33 11.29 0.16
N SER A 81 -5.01 11.17 0.12
CA SER A 81 -4.31 9.91 0.43
C SER A 81 -4.06 9.72 1.93
N ILE A 82 -4.11 10.80 2.71
CA ILE A 82 -3.82 10.78 4.16
C ILE A 82 -5.09 10.58 4.97
N ASP A 83 -6.18 11.26 4.60
CA ASP A 83 -7.47 11.24 5.29
C ASP A 83 -8.50 10.40 4.53
N LYS A 84 -8.73 9.19 5.02
CA LYS A 84 -9.67 8.23 4.41
C LYS A 84 -11.10 8.74 4.32
N LEU A 85 -11.54 9.60 5.26
CA LEU A 85 -12.89 10.19 5.20
C LEU A 85 -13.00 11.21 4.07
N THR A 86 -11.96 12.01 3.82
CA THR A 86 -11.90 12.90 2.65
C THR A 86 -11.93 12.08 1.37
N PHE A 87 -11.12 11.04 1.26
CA PHE A 87 -11.15 10.13 0.12
C PHE A 87 -12.55 9.52 -0.09
N TYR A 88 -13.16 8.96 0.96
CA TYR A 88 -14.47 8.33 0.85
C TYR A 88 -15.60 9.32 0.49
N SER A 89 -15.52 10.55 0.99
CA SER A 89 -16.48 11.60 0.63
C SER A 89 -16.43 11.90 -0.87
N LEU A 90 -15.24 12.06 -1.42
CA LEU A 90 -15.04 12.32 -2.85
C LEU A 90 -15.40 11.09 -3.70
N ALA A 91 -14.90 9.91 -3.34
CA ALA A 91 -15.18 8.69 -4.08
C ALA A 91 -16.67 8.38 -4.15
N ARG A 92 -17.40 8.52 -3.02
CA ARG A 92 -18.86 8.36 -2.96
C ARG A 92 -19.58 9.41 -3.80
N GLY A 93 -19.15 10.67 -3.68
CA GLY A 93 -19.74 11.78 -4.46
C GLY A 93 -19.56 11.61 -5.97
N LEU A 94 -18.48 10.96 -6.40
CA LEU A 94 -18.18 10.62 -7.79
C LEU A 94 -18.80 9.29 -8.25
N GLY A 95 -19.56 8.61 -7.39
CA GLY A 95 -20.23 7.35 -7.70
C GLY A 95 -19.32 6.12 -7.72
N PHE A 96 -18.14 6.19 -7.12
CA PHE A 96 -17.28 5.03 -6.96
C PHE A 96 -17.73 4.16 -5.80
N ARG A 97 -17.62 2.86 -5.94
CA ARG A 97 -17.93 1.90 -4.91
C ARG A 97 -16.80 1.88 -3.87
N ILE A 98 -17.17 2.18 -2.63
CA ILE A 98 -16.35 2.12 -1.42
C ILE A 98 -17.02 1.18 -0.41
N PRO A 99 -16.33 0.74 0.66
CA PRO A 99 -16.98 0.00 1.74
C PRO A 99 -18.13 0.80 2.34
N ARG A 100 -19.23 0.13 2.69
CA ARG A 100 -20.34 0.75 3.43
C ARG A 100 -19.85 1.20 4.80
N ILE A 101 -19.97 2.48 5.09
CA ILE A 101 -19.61 3.07 6.39
C ILE A 101 -20.84 3.01 7.29
N TYR A 102 -20.71 2.38 8.46
CA TYR A 102 -21.78 2.28 9.45
C TYR A 102 -21.80 3.49 10.39
N SER A 103 -20.62 3.94 10.80
CA SER A 103 -20.45 5.08 11.69
C SER A 103 -19.01 5.56 11.69
N ILE A 104 -18.80 6.76 12.20
CA ILE A 104 -17.45 7.26 12.49
C ILE A 104 -17.36 7.68 13.96
N TYR A 105 -16.20 7.54 14.55
CA TYR A 105 -15.86 8.19 15.81
C TYR A 105 -14.99 9.40 15.53
N HIS A 106 -15.37 10.55 16.08
CA HIS A 106 -14.53 11.75 16.04
C HIS A 106 -14.87 12.66 17.23
N PRO A 107 -13.90 12.96 18.13
CA PRO A 107 -14.18 13.70 19.36
C PRO A 107 -14.71 15.12 19.12
N ALA A 108 -14.29 15.77 18.05
CA ALA A 108 -14.79 17.09 17.63
C ALA A 108 -16.08 17.02 16.79
N GLY A 109 -16.67 15.84 16.59
CA GLY A 109 -17.93 15.68 15.88
C GLY A 109 -17.87 15.95 14.38
N ARG A 110 -16.78 15.53 13.71
CA ARG A 110 -16.68 15.58 12.24
C ARG A 110 -17.85 14.80 11.62
N ALA A 111 -18.57 15.42 10.70
CA ALA A 111 -19.64 14.76 9.96
C ALA A 111 -19.09 13.98 8.76
N PHE A 112 -19.73 12.87 8.42
CA PHE A 112 -19.50 12.12 7.20
C PHE A 112 -20.84 11.66 6.63
N ALA A 113 -21.26 12.28 5.53
CA ALA A 113 -22.54 11.99 4.88
C ALA A 113 -23.70 11.95 5.90
N ASP A 114 -24.52 10.92 5.83
CA ASP A 114 -25.70 10.64 6.63
C ASP A 114 -25.47 9.62 7.75
N VAL A 115 -24.19 9.23 8.00
CA VAL A 115 -23.89 8.24 9.03
C VAL A 115 -23.69 8.89 10.42
N PRO A 116 -24.02 8.19 11.51
CA PRO A 116 -23.86 8.71 12.86
C PRO A 116 -22.41 9.03 13.19
N THR A 117 -22.16 10.12 13.91
CA THR A 117 -20.86 10.45 14.49
C THR A 117 -20.88 10.18 16.00
N LEU A 118 -20.05 9.25 16.43
CA LEU A 118 -19.81 8.92 17.84
C LEU A 118 -18.76 9.88 18.39
N ARG A 119 -18.95 10.41 19.60
CA ARG A 119 -18.08 11.43 20.16
C ARG A 119 -17.33 11.00 21.43
N ASP A 120 -17.84 9.97 22.10
CA ASP A 120 -17.35 9.47 23.36
C ASP A 120 -17.47 7.96 23.49
N ALA A 121 -16.90 7.40 24.54
CA ALA A 121 -16.93 5.96 24.78
C ALA A 121 -18.33 5.40 24.96
N GLU A 122 -19.25 6.17 25.58
CA GLU A 122 -20.62 5.73 25.82
C GLU A 122 -21.41 5.58 24.52
N SER A 123 -21.23 6.53 23.60
CA SER A 123 -21.86 6.45 22.26
C SER A 123 -21.29 5.29 21.46
N ILE A 124 -19.98 5.00 21.56
CA ILE A 124 -19.34 3.84 20.93
C ILE A 124 -19.92 2.55 21.51
N VAL A 125 -20.01 2.41 22.83
CA VAL A 125 -20.56 1.22 23.50
C VAL A 125 -22.02 0.98 23.07
N ARG A 126 -22.87 2.00 23.06
CA ARG A 126 -24.26 1.88 22.59
C ARG A 126 -24.32 1.43 21.13
N PHE A 127 -23.47 2.00 20.30
CA PHE A 127 -23.40 1.66 18.87
C PHE A 127 -22.95 0.21 18.65
N LEU A 128 -21.92 -0.25 19.35
CA LEU A 128 -21.43 -1.63 19.27
C LEU A 128 -22.46 -2.64 19.76
N ARG A 129 -23.24 -2.30 20.81
CA ARG A 129 -24.26 -3.21 21.34
C ARG A 129 -25.52 -3.29 20.49
N ASN A 130 -25.96 -2.18 19.86
CA ASN A 130 -27.30 -2.10 19.30
C ASN A 130 -27.39 -1.47 17.90
N GLY A 131 -26.33 -0.80 17.42
CA GLY A 131 -26.38 0.03 16.21
C GLY A 131 -25.53 -0.43 15.05
N ILE A 132 -24.71 -1.48 15.20
CA ILE A 132 -23.81 -1.98 14.16
C ILE A 132 -24.22 -3.37 13.68
N GLU A 133 -24.03 -3.61 12.39
CA GLU A 133 -24.12 -4.95 11.80
C GLU A 133 -22.78 -5.69 11.97
N TYR A 134 -22.85 -6.95 12.32
CA TYR A 134 -21.69 -7.85 12.39
C TYR A 134 -21.70 -8.83 11.21
N PRO A 135 -20.54 -9.19 10.67
CA PRO A 135 -19.20 -8.73 11.04
C PRO A 135 -18.89 -7.34 10.55
N PHE A 136 -17.98 -6.64 11.25
CA PHE A 136 -17.52 -5.32 10.81
C PHE A 136 -15.99 -5.20 10.81
N PHE A 137 -15.49 -4.17 10.11
CA PHE A 137 -14.09 -3.77 10.10
C PHE A 137 -13.96 -2.34 10.62
N GLY A 138 -13.02 -2.16 11.55
CA GLY A 138 -12.72 -0.86 12.12
C GLY A 138 -11.30 -0.41 11.81
N LYS A 139 -11.10 0.88 11.49
CA LYS A 139 -9.77 1.44 11.21
C LYS A 139 -9.68 2.92 11.56
N PRO A 140 -8.48 3.44 11.92
CA PRO A 140 -8.26 4.87 12.02
C PRO A 140 -8.56 5.60 10.70
N SER A 141 -9.13 6.82 10.79
CA SER A 141 -9.37 7.66 9.60
C SER A 141 -8.08 8.20 9.00
N TYR A 142 -7.02 8.31 9.79
CA TYR A 142 -5.67 8.71 9.39
C TYR A 142 -4.66 7.59 9.63
N GLY A 143 -3.52 7.64 8.94
CA GLY A 143 -2.44 6.67 9.10
C GLY A 143 -2.52 5.53 8.10
N GLY A 144 -1.51 4.67 8.15
CA GLY A 144 -1.30 3.54 7.23
C GLY A 144 -0.77 2.29 7.95
N TYR A 145 -0.23 1.36 7.16
CA TYR A 145 0.41 0.13 7.64
C TYR A 145 -0.45 -0.78 8.50
N GLY A 146 -1.78 -0.67 8.45
CA GLY A 146 -2.71 -1.51 9.21
C GLY A 146 -2.69 -1.27 10.73
N GLN A 147 -2.08 -0.20 11.22
CA GLN A 147 -2.06 0.09 12.65
C GLN A 147 -3.44 0.49 13.17
N GLY A 148 -3.84 -0.09 14.31
CA GLY A 148 -5.11 0.23 14.95
C GLY A 148 -6.36 -0.32 14.25
N VAL A 149 -6.20 -1.21 13.28
CA VAL A 149 -7.33 -1.90 12.64
C VAL A 149 -7.86 -3.02 13.52
N VAL A 150 -9.14 -3.32 13.36
CA VAL A 150 -9.81 -4.45 14.00
C VAL A 150 -10.80 -5.09 13.02
N SER A 151 -10.88 -6.42 13.03
CA SER A 151 -11.92 -7.18 12.36
C SER A 151 -12.73 -7.93 13.42
N VAL A 152 -14.03 -7.65 13.50
CA VAL A 152 -14.91 -8.17 14.56
C VAL A 152 -15.96 -9.05 13.92
N ASP A 153 -16.03 -10.29 14.37
CA ASP A 153 -16.99 -11.28 13.88
C ASP A 153 -18.36 -11.13 14.50
N SER A 154 -18.41 -10.92 15.82
CA SER A 154 -19.67 -10.84 16.58
C SER A 154 -19.46 -10.19 17.95
N ILE A 155 -20.56 -9.97 18.63
CA ILE A 155 -20.60 -9.56 20.05
C ILE A 155 -21.26 -10.63 20.89
N ASP A 156 -20.61 -11.03 21.98
CA ASP A 156 -21.25 -11.75 23.07
C ASP A 156 -21.88 -10.73 24.01
N ARG A 157 -23.22 -10.57 23.91
CA ARG A 157 -23.96 -9.59 24.71
C ARG A 157 -24.07 -9.95 26.19
N ALA A 158 -23.98 -11.25 26.52
CA ALA A 158 -24.06 -11.69 27.90
C ALA A 158 -22.75 -11.40 28.65
N ALA A 159 -21.63 -11.64 27.99
CA ALA A 159 -20.29 -11.37 28.51
C ALA A 159 -19.80 -9.94 28.24
N ASP A 160 -20.52 -9.17 27.43
CA ASP A 160 -20.15 -7.83 26.93
C ASP A 160 -18.77 -7.78 26.24
N ARG A 161 -18.52 -8.77 25.37
CA ARG A 161 -17.23 -8.96 24.67
C ARG A 161 -17.40 -9.00 23.17
N LEU A 162 -16.49 -8.36 22.46
CA LEU A 162 -16.31 -8.49 21.02
C LEU A 162 -15.48 -9.74 20.72
N LYS A 163 -15.91 -10.55 19.77
CA LYS A 163 -15.13 -11.68 19.23
C LYS A 163 -14.44 -11.23 17.97
N LEU A 164 -13.10 -11.24 17.98
CA LEU A 164 -12.28 -10.79 16.89
C LEU A 164 -12.00 -11.92 15.90
N SER A 165 -11.75 -11.59 14.65
CA SER A 165 -11.51 -12.58 13.59
C SER A 165 -10.22 -13.40 13.76
N ASN A 166 -9.30 -12.95 14.61
CA ASN A 166 -8.09 -13.68 14.98
C ASN A 166 -8.31 -14.62 16.19
N GLY A 167 -9.54 -14.76 16.67
CA GLY A 167 -9.92 -15.58 17.82
C GLY A 167 -9.81 -14.90 19.18
N ASP A 168 -9.24 -13.71 19.26
CA ASP A 168 -9.18 -12.93 20.49
C ASP A 168 -10.55 -12.40 20.91
N GLU A 169 -10.68 -12.08 22.19
CA GLU A 169 -11.84 -11.40 22.73
C GLU A 169 -11.43 -10.07 23.39
N LEU A 170 -12.28 -9.05 23.25
CA LEU A 170 -12.04 -7.72 23.79
C LEU A 170 -13.30 -7.19 24.46
N GLU A 171 -13.19 -6.68 25.69
CA GLU A 171 -14.31 -6.00 26.34
C GLU A 171 -14.78 -4.79 25.55
N VAL A 172 -16.10 -4.63 25.41
CA VAL A 172 -16.70 -3.51 24.65
C VAL A 172 -16.27 -2.16 25.21
N MET A 173 -16.29 -2.01 26.55
CA MET A 173 -15.87 -0.76 27.20
C MET A 173 -14.36 -0.50 27.04
N GLN A 174 -13.53 -1.53 27.16
CA GLN A 174 -12.08 -1.43 26.95
C GLN A 174 -11.76 -0.99 25.52
N PHE A 175 -12.46 -1.57 24.52
CA PHE A 175 -12.34 -1.15 23.13
C PHE A 175 -12.71 0.33 22.97
N ALA A 176 -13.89 0.73 23.47
CA ALA A 176 -14.41 2.08 23.32
C ALA A 176 -13.54 3.14 23.99
N THR A 177 -13.02 2.87 25.20
CA THR A 177 -12.12 3.79 25.93
C THR A 177 -10.71 3.82 25.34
N GLY A 178 -10.29 2.74 24.67
CA GLY A 178 -8.99 2.67 24.00
C GLY A 178 -8.93 3.39 22.65
N LEU A 179 -10.08 3.67 22.01
CA LEU A 179 -10.13 4.32 20.70
C LEU A 179 -9.56 5.74 20.69
N PRO A 180 -9.82 6.65 21.68
CA PRO A 180 -9.24 7.98 21.68
C PRO A 180 -7.72 8.01 21.63
N ASN A 181 -7.05 7.06 22.27
CA ASN A 181 -5.59 6.93 22.27
C ASN A 181 -5.03 6.32 20.98
N ARG A 182 -5.83 5.51 20.27
CA ARG A 182 -5.44 4.84 19.03
C ARG A 182 -5.76 5.65 17.78
N ALA A 183 -6.75 6.54 17.89
CA ALA A 183 -7.36 7.21 16.75
C ALA A 183 -7.57 8.71 17.01
N GLY A 184 -6.55 9.39 17.51
CA GLY A 184 -6.61 10.81 17.90
C GLY A 184 -7.24 11.77 16.86
N MET A 185 -7.41 11.32 15.60
CA MET A 185 -8.03 12.07 14.52
C MET A 185 -9.26 11.36 13.93
N GLY A 186 -9.81 10.37 14.60
CA GLY A 186 -11.04 9.69 14.21
C GLY A 186 -10.87 8.22 13.85
N TYR A 187 -12.01 7.50 13.86
CA TYR A 187 -12.09 6.06 13.57
C TYR A 187 -13.30 5.77 12.69
N ILE A 188 -13.16 4.80 11.81
CA ILE A 188 -14.18 4.40 10.84
C ILE A 188 -14.67 3.00 11.20
N PHE A 189 -15.98 2.82 11.34
CA PHE A 189 -16.65 1.55 11.43
C PHE A 189 -17.33 1.25 10.11
N GLN A 190 -16.90 0.20 9.43
CA GLN A 190 -17.37 -0.13 8.09
C GLN A 190 -17.68 -1.61 7.95
N GLU A 191 -18.36 -1.97 6.87
CA GLU A 191 -18.55 -3.37 6.51
C GLU A 191 -17.21 -4.10 6.38
N ARG A 192 -17.19 -5.35 6.78
CA ARG A 192 -16.11 -6.26 6.42
C ARG A 192 -16.43 -6.83 5.03
N LEU A 193 -15.63 -6.46 4.06
CA LEU A 193 -15.83 -6.88 2.68
C LEU A 193 -15.72 -8.40 2.54
N ALA A 194 -16.70 -9.01 1.88
CA ALA A 194 -16.62 -10.38 1.41
C ALA A 194 -15.75 -10.42 0.15
N VAL A 195 -14.55 -10.98 0.30
CA VAL A 195 -13.61 -11.17 -0.82
C VAL A 195 -14.15 -12.22 -1.77
N HIS A 196 -13.93 -12.05 -3.07
CA HIS A 196 -14.38 -13.00 -4.10
C HIS A 196 -13.99 -14.46 -3.73
N PRO A 197 -14.89 -15.46 -3.91
CA PRO A 197 -14.66 -16.84 -3.48
C PRO A 197 -13.35 -17.43 -4.02
N GLU A 198 -13.02 -17.20 -5.28
CA GLU A 198 -11.78 -17.69 -5.90
C GLU A 198 -10.51 -17.09 -5.28
N ILE A 199 -10.57 -15.85 -4.79
CA ILE A 199 -9.47 -15.22 -4.04
C ILE A 199 -9.43 -15.80 -2.62
N ARG A 200 -10.58 -15.88 -1.96
CA ARG A 200 -10.69 -16.38 -0.57
C ARG A 200 -10.16 -17.77 -0.39
N VAL A 201 -10.47 -18.69 -1.31
CA VAL A 201 -9.96 -20.09 -1.22
C VAL A 201 -8.44 -20.17 -1.40
N ARG A 202 -7.82 -19.14 -1.98
CA ARG A 202 -6.37 -19.06 -2.18
C ARG A 202 -5.65 -18.30 -1.08
N SER A 203 -6.18 -17.15 -0.66
CA SER A 203 -5.54 -16.25 0.33
C SER A 203 -5.97 -16.50 1.77
N GLY A 204 -6.91 -17.43 2.03
CA GLY A 204 -7.45 -17.65 3.38
C GLY A 204 -8.52 -16.63 3.78
N ALA A 205 -8.72 -16.43 5.09
CA ALA A 205 -9.84 -15.67 5.64
C ALA A 205 -9.61 -14.13 5.65
N GLY A 206 -8.38 -13.68 5.53
CA GLY A 206 -8.03 -12.26 5.53
C GLY A 206 -8.49 -11.52 4.27
N VAL A 207 -8.58 -10.21 4.36
CA VAL A 207 -8.92 -9.36 3.20
C VAL A 207 -7.67 -9.19 2.34
N ALA A 208 -7.61 -9.93 1.23
CA ALA A 208 -6.55 -9.85 0.25
C ALA A 208 -6.94 -8.86 -0.86
N GLY A 209 -6.22 -7.75 -0.98
CA GLY A 209 -6.46 -6.70 -1.97
C GLY A 209 -5.38 -6.65 -3.04
N CYS A 210 -5.67 -5.91 -4.11
CA CYS A 210 -4.68 -5.58 -5.14
C CYS A 210 -4.23 -4.12 -4.98
N ARG A 211 -2.93 -3.87 -5.18
CA ARG A 211 -2.37 -2.52 -5.32
C ARG A 211 -2.10 -2.28 -6.80
N LEU A 212 -2.78 -1.30 -7.38
CA LEU A 212 -2.62 -0.89 -8.78
C LEU A 212 -1.89 0.45 -8.83
N MET A 213 -0.77 0.53 -9.53
CA MET A 213 -0.02 1.77 -9.74
C MET A 213 -0.40 2.35 -11.10
N VAL A 214 -0.93 3.58 -11.08
CA VAL A 214 -1.40 4.29 -12.27
C VAL A 214 -0.53 5.51 -12.54
N LEU A 215 -0.12 5.71 -13.79
CA LEU A 215 0.56 6.90 -14.31
C LEU A 215 -0.47 7.80 -15.00
N MET A 216 -0.45 9.09 -14.67
CA MET A 216 -1.29 10.12 -15.32
C MET A 216 -0.54 10.67 -16.53
N ARG A 217 -0.66 10.01 -17.68
CA ARG A 217 -0.02 10.42 -18.93
C ARG A 217 -0.82 11.52 -19.65
N ALA A 218 -0.21 12.19 -20.60
CA ALA A 218 -0.90 13.17 -21.45
C ALA A 218 -2.07 12.54 -22.24
N SER A 219 -1.97 11.24 -22.57
CA SER A 219 -3.04 10.48 -23.22
C SER A 219 -4.16 10.01 -22.26
N GLY A 220 -4.01 10.25 -20.95
CA GLY A 220 -4.91 9.80 -19.89
C GLY A 220 -4.26 8.80 -18.92
N PRO A 221 -5.01 8.36 -17.89
CA PRO A 221 -4.52 7.40 -16.90
C PRO A 221 -4.14 6.07 -17.54
N GLN A 222 -2.98 5.52 -17.17
CA GLN A 222 -2.47 4.22 -17.63
C GLN A 222 -2.08 3.36 -16.44
N LEU A 223 -2.55 2.10 -16.40
CA LEU A 223 -2.04 1.12 -15.44
C LEU A 223 -0.58 0.81 -15.79
N PHE A 224 0.29 0.92 -14.78
CA PHE A 224 1.73 0.69 -14.94
C PHE A 224 2.19 -0.62 -14.31
N ARG A 225 1.78 -0.86 -13.08
CA ARG A 225 2.13 -2.06 -12.29
C ARG A 225 0.97 -2.49 -11.44
N ALA A 226 0.93 -3.77 -11.11
CA ALA A 226 -0.07 -4.28 -10.17
C ALA A 226 0.51 -5.40 -9.30
N VAL A 227 0.08 -5.44 -8.04
CA VAL A 227 0.49 -6.45 -7.06
C VAL A 227 -0.73 -6.95 -6.32
N TRP A 228 -0.85 -8.27 -6.17
CA TRP A 228 -1.80 -8.89 -5.27
C TRP A 228 -1.15 -9.05 -3.89
N LYS A 229 -1.76 -8.48 -2.86
CA LYS A 229 -1.34 -8.60 -1.47
C LYS A 229 -2.08 -9.79 -0.86
N ILE A 230 -1.36 -10.87 -0.57
CA ILE A 230 -1.93 -12.17 -0.19
C ILE A 230 -1.72 -12.37 1.30
N THR A 231 -2.80 -12.62 2.03
CA THR A 231 -2.76 -12.88 3.47
C THR A 231 -2.23 -14.29 3.78
N SER A 232 -1.67 -14.47 4.97
CA SER A 232 -1.15 -15.74 5.48
C SER A 232 -1.46 -15.86 6.97
N GLY A 233 -1.72 -17.07 7.45
CA GLY A 233 -2.06 -17.33 8.85
C GLY A 233 -3.35 -16.63 9.28
N ASP A 234 -3.35 -16.11 10.50
CA ASP A 234 -4.46 -15.38 11.11
C ASP A 234 -4.45 -13.88 10.81
N ASN A 235 -3.68 -13.47 9.79
CA ASN A 235 -3.60 -12.05 9.42
C ASN A 235 -4.94 -11.57 8.87
N ILE A 236 -5.53 -10.58 9.55
CA ILE A 236 -6.78 -9.94 9.15
C ILE A 236 -6.60 -8.92 8.03
N THR A 237 -5.35 -8.47 7.80
CA THR A 237 -4.97 -7.50 6.76
C THR A 237 -3.86 -8.04 5.88
N ASP A 238 -3.82 -7.56 4.66
CA ASP A 238 -2.85 -7.92 3.64
C ASP A 238 -1.53 -7.13 3.72
N ASN A 239 -1.29 -6.42 4.82
CA ASN A 239 -0.08 -5.61 4.98
C ASN A 239 1.18 -6.50 4.97
N PHE A 240 2.09 -6.21 4.05
CA PHE A 240 3.33 -6.97 3.86
C PHE A 240 4.37 -6.73 4.96
N SER A 241 4.36 -5.53 5.57
CA SER A 241 5.24 -5.17 6.70
C SER A 241 6.71 -5.50 6.47
N HIS A 242 7.24 -5.19 5.27
CA HIS A 242 8.61 -5.54 4.88
C HIS A 242 8.92 -7.04 5.07
N GLY A 243 7.98 -7.91 4.71
CA GLY A 243 8.10 -9.37 4.80
C GLY A 243 7.94 -9.96 6.21
N LYS A 244 7.73 -9.14 7.24
CA LYS A 244 7.66 -9.59 8.65
C LYS A 244 6.30 -10.18 9.03
N SER A 245 5.23 -9.80 8.34
CA SER A 245 3.88 -10.32 8.61
C SER A 245 3.68 -11.78 8.20
N GLY A 246 4.55 -12.30 7.32
CA GLY A 246 4.36 -13.59 6.67
C GLY A 246 3.43 -13.54 5.46
N ASN A 247 2.75 -12.41 5.22
CA ASN A 247 1.99 -12.17 3.99
C ASN A 247 2.90 -12.23 2.76
N MET A 248 2.28 -12.47 1.61
CA MET A 248 2.96 -12.65 0.33
C MET A 248 2.58 -11.54 -0.65
N LEU A 249 3.41 -11.34 -1.65
CA LEU A 249 3.16 -10.43 -2.77
C LEU A 249 3.15 -11.23 -4.07
N GLY A 250 2.06 -11.11 -4.83
CA GLY A 250 1.95 -11.65 -6.18
C GLY A 250 2.08 -10.54 -7.20
N SER A 251 3.07 -10.61 -8.11
CA SER A 251 3.12 -9.72 -9.27
C SER A 251 1.99 -10.06 -10.22
N ILE A 252 1.25 -9.07 -10.71
CA ILE A 252 0.15 -9.24 -11.65
C ILE A 252 0.55 -8.64 -12.99
N ASP A 253 0.38 -9.39 -14.06
CA ASP A 253 0.48 -8.84 -15.41
C ASP A 253 -0.65 -7.81 -15.64
N PRO A 254 -0.32 -6.54 -15.93
CA PRO A 254 -1.30 -5.46 -15.99
C PRO A 254 -2.40 -5.66 -17.05
N ASP A 255 -2.07 -6.32 -18.15
CA ASP A 255 -2.99 -6.50 -19.29
C ASP A 255 -3.96 -7.66 -19.06
N SER A 256 -3.44 -8.80 -18.59
CA SER A 256 -4.22 -10.02 -18.45
C SER A 256 -4.82 -10.24 -17.04
N GLY A 257 -4.25 -9.63 -16.00
CA GLY A 257 -4.64 -9.90 -14.61
C GLY A 257 -4.07 -11.21 -14.04
N VAL A 258 -3.18 -11.88 -14.78
CA VAL A 258 -2.56 -13.13 -14.36
C VAL A 258 -1.44 -12.87 -13.36
N VAL A 259 -1.42 -13.60 -12.26
CA VAL A 259 -0.34 -13.58 -11.27
C VAL A 259 0.88 -14.30 -11.85
N THR A 260 1.95 -13.56 -12.12
CA THR A 260 3.16 -14.06 -12.81
C THR A 260 4.19 -14.66 -11.87
N SER A 261 4.30 -14.11 -10.66
CA SER A 261 5.22 -14.58 -9.62
C SER A 261 4.63 -14.29 -8.24
N VAL A 262 5.03 -15.06 -7.25
CA VAL A 262 4.65 -14.82 -5.84
C VAL A 262 5.87 -14.93 -4.96
N VAL A 263 6.06 -13.96 -4.06
CA VAL A 263 7.16 -13.94 -3.11
C VAL A 263 6.66 -13.83 -1.67
N ARG A 264 7.37 -14.49 -0.76
CA ARG A 264 7.22 -14.37 0.70
C ARG A 264 8.51 -13.92 1.32
N GLY A 265 8.45 -13.03 2.32
CA GLY A 265 9.64 -12.46 2.93
C GLY A 265 10.35 -11.43 2.03
N MET A 266 11.52 -10.98 2.45
CA MET A 266 12.27 -9.94 1.78
C MET A 266 13.78 -10.19 1.86
N GLY A 267 14.52 -9.76 0.86
CA GLY A 267 15.98 -9.85 0.86
C GLY A 267 16.51 -11.28 0.90
N LEU A 268 17.38 -11.56 1.86
CA LEU A 268 17.99 -12.87 2.02
C LEU A 268 17.03 -13.96 2.51
N ASP A 269 15.95 -13.55 3.15
CA ASP A 269 14.90 -14.46 3.65
C ASP A 269 13.72 -14.58 2.66
N GLN A 270 13.84 -14.00 1.47
CA GLN A 270 12.81 -14.07 0.42
C GLN A 270 12.80 -15.45 -0.25
N SER A 271 11.60 -15.99 -0.42
CA SER A 271 11.33 -17.21 -1.17
C SER A 271 10.26 -16.98 -2.23
N GLU A 272 10.43 -17.63 -3.39
CA GLU A 272 9.41 -17.69 -4.44
C GLU A 272 8.47 -18.87 -4.19
N LEU A 273 7.18 -18.64 -4.40
CA LEU A 273 6.14 -19.63 -4.15
C LEU A 273 5.26 -19.78 -5.39
N THR A 274 4.80 -21.01 -5.64
CA THR A 274 3.78 -21.27 -6.66
C THR A 274 2.42 -21.57 -6.04
N HIS A 275 2.41 -21.99 -4.78
CA HIS A 275 1.21 -22.34 -4.02
C HIS A 275 1.20 -21.64 -2.67
N HIS A 276 0.01 -21.38 -2.17
CA HIS A 276 -0.16 -20.83 -0.83
C HIS A 276 0.22 -21.89 0.22
N PRO A 277 1.09 -21.58 1.19
CA PRO A 277 1.64 -22.59 2.10
C PRO A 277 0.60 -23.25 3.01
N GLU A 278 -0.51 -22.57 3.31
CA GLU A 278 -1.54 -23.08 4.23
C GLU A 278 -2.74 -23.67 3.48
N THR A 279 -3.21 -23.01 2.42
CA THR A 279 -4.37 -23.47 1.65
C THR A 279 -4.00 -24.52 0.60
N GLY A 280 -2.71 -24.62 0.24
CA GLY A 280 -2.22 -25.50 -0.82
C GLY A 280 -2.69 -25.10 -2.24
N LYS A 281 -3.41 -24.00 -2.39
CA LYS A 281 -3.94 -23.55 -3.67
C LYS A 281 -2.88 -22.87 -4.51
N THR A 282 -2.96 -23.07 -5.83
CA THR A 282 -2.09 -22.42 -6.81
C THR A 282 -2.29 -20.91 -6.78
N LEU A 283 -1.19 -20.17 -6.72
CA LEU A 283 -1.13 -18.70 -6.76
C LEU A 283 -0.58 -18.21 -8.10
N ALA A 284 0.60 -18.71 -8.52
CA ALA A 284 1.18 -18.35 -9.81
C ALA A 284 0.32 -18.92 -10.95
N GLY A 285 0.03 -18.11 -11.96
CA GLY A 285 -0.88 -18.44 -13.06
C GLY A 285 -2.37 -18.23 -12.73
N PHE A 286 -2.71 -17.79 -11.52
CA PHE A 286 -4.08 -17.45 -11.18
C PHE A 286 -4.46 -16.12 -11.82
N GLU A 287 -5.61 -16.05 -12.49
CA GLU A 287 -6.18 -14.84 -13.05
C GLU A 287 -7.10 -14.18 -12.01
N ILE A 288 -6.85 -12.91 -11.68
CA ILE A 288 -7.63 -12.16 -10.72
C ILE A 288 -9.05 -11.93 -11.28
N PRO A 289 -10.10 -12.36 -10.58
CA PRO A 289 -11.48 -12.13 -11.03
C PRO A 289 -11.78 -10.64 -11.20
N TYR A 290 -12.67 -10.29 -12.14
CA TYR A 290 -13.06 -8.90 -12.42
C TYR A 290 -11.87 -7.96 -12.70
N TRP A 291 -10.77 -8.50 -13.27
CA TRP A 291 -9.56 -7.69 -13.46
C TRP A 291 -9.79 -6.45 -14.32
N GLN A 292 -10.44 -6.62 -15.47
CA GLN A 292 -10.67 -5.50 -16.39
C GLN A 292 -11.60 -4.43 -15.78
N GLU A 293 -12.59 -4.84 -14.98
CA GLU A 293 -13.44 -3.94 -14.21
C GLU A 293 -12.65 -3.19 -13.14
N ALA A 294 -11.74 -3.87 -12.42
CA ALA A 294 -10.88 -3.27 -11.42
C ALA A 294 -9.95 -2.22 -12.04
N VAL A 295 -9.32 -2.55 -13.17
CA VAL A 295 -8.50 -1.60 -13.93
C VAL A 295 -9.34 -0.42 -14.38
N SER A 296 -10.50 -0.65 -15.01
CA SER A 296 -11.40 0.40 -15.50
C SER A 296 -11.83 1.35 -14.36
N VAL A 297 -12.20 0.81 -13.19
CA VAL A 297 -12.59 1.63 -12.03
C VAL A 297 -11.41 2.48 -11.55
N CYS A 298 -10.20 1.90 -11.43
CA CYS A 298 -9.02 2.64 -11.02
C CYS A 298 -8.64 3.75 -11.99
N LEU A 299 -8.67 3.48 -13.30
CA LEU A 299 -8.33 4.49 -14.31
C LEU A 299 -9.36 5.65 -14.32
N ARG A 300 -10.66 5.36 -14.20
CA ARG A 300 -11.67 6.41 -14.06
C ARG A 300 -11.49 7.20 -12.76
N ALA A 301 -11.21 6.52 -11.65
CA ALA A 301 -10.97 7.18 -10.39
C ALA A 301 -9.71 8.04 -10.43
N ALA A 302 -8.65 7.55 -11.08
CA ALA A 302 -7.39 8.29 -11.23
C ALA A 302 -7.60 9.63 -11.93
N GLY A 303 -8.45 9.69 -12.96
CA GLY A 303 -8.80 10.92 -13.65
C GLY A 303 -9.49 11.98 -12.78
N ALA A 304 -10.05 11.58 -11.63
CA ALA A 304 -10.68 12.51 -10.70
C ALA A 304 -9.69 13.19 -9.72
N PHE A 305 -8.43 12.75 -9.71
CA PHE A 305 -7.40 13.25 -8.80
C PHE A 305 -6.13 13.70 -9.55
N PRO A 306 -6.22 14.74 -10.39
CA PRO A 306 -5.13 15.14 -11.30
C PRO A 306 -3.88 15.67 -10.57
N GLY A 307 -3.98 16.03 -9.29
CA GLY A 307 -2.84 16.45 -8.47
C GLY A 307 -1.84 15.33 -8.15
N PHE A 308 -2.11 14.09 -8.55
CA PHE A 308 -1.22 12.94 -8.40
C PHE A 308 -0.84 12.42 -9.78
N LEU A 309 0.39 12.67 -10.21
CA LEU A 309 0.90 12.12 -11.47
C LEU A 309 1.19 10.62 -11.41
N VAL A 310 1.46 10.10 -10.22
CA VAL A 310 1.54 8.67 -9.92
C VAL A 310 0.63 8.35 -8.76
N GLN A 311 -0.22 7.35 -8.90
CA GLN A 311 -1.25 6.99 -7.94
C GLN A 311 -1.20 5.50 -7.63
N GLY A 312 -1.30 5.13 -6.35
CA GLY A 312 -1.46 3.74 -5.91
C GLY A 312 -2.88 3.48 -5.40
N TRP A 313 -3.59 2.58 -6.03
CA TRP A 313 -4.97 2.25 -5.71
C TRP A 313 -5.07 0.91 -4.98
N ASP A 314 -5.63 0.90 -3.78
CA ASP A 314 -5.99 -0.33 -3.09
C ASP A 314 -7.42 -0.72 -3.45
N VAL A 315 -7.53 -1.91 -4.02
CA VAL A 315 -8.79 -2.46 -4.52
C VAL A 315 -9.01 -3.86 -3.97
N VAL A 316 -10.17 -4.09 -3.38
CA VAL A 316 -10.61 -5.44 -3.03
C VAL A 316 -11.58 -5.93 -4.10
N ILE A 317 -11.34 -7.13 -4.58
CA ILE A 317 -12.28 -7.81 -5.47
C ILE A 317 -13.28 -8.56 -4.60
N SER A 318 -14.49 -8.03 -4.53
CA SER A 318 -15.60 -8.65 -3.82
C SER A 318 -16.40 -9.60 -4.72
N GLU A 319 -17.34 -10.34 -4.15
CA GLU A 319 -18.25 -11.21 -4.91
C GLU A 319 -19.04 -10.46 -6.00
N SER A 320 -19.25 -9.16 -5.83
CA SER A 320 -20.01 -8.30 -6.75
C SER A 320 -19.12 -7.28 -7.46
N GLY A 321 -17.83 -7.56 -7.61
CA GLY A 321 -16.87 -6.74 -8.33
C GLY A 321 -15.96 -5.87 -7.45
N PRO A 322 -15.18 -4.97 -8.05
CA PRO A 322 -14.15 -4.20 -7.37
C PRO A 322 -14.71 -3.13 -6.43
N VAL A 323 -14.02 -2.94 -5.29
CA VAL A 323 -14.32 -1.93 -4.27
C VAL A 323 -13.05 -1.16 -3.96
N LEU A 324 -13.07 0.17 -4.09
CA LEU A 324 -11.93 1.03 -3.77
C LEU A 324 -11.79 1.21 -2.25
N LEU A 325 -10.61 0.92 -1.71
CA LEU A 325 -10.32 1.05 -0.28
C LEU A 325 -9.63 2.36 0.08
N GLU A 326 -8.64 2.73 -0.70
CA GLU A 326 -7.84 3.94 -0.52
C GLU A 326 -7.00 4.25 -1.76
N MET A 327 -6.56 5.50 -1.84
CA MET A 327 -5.54 5.95 -2.77
C MET A 327 -4.27 6.28 -1.98
N ASN A 328 -3.14 5.86 -2.50
CA ASN A 328 -1.81 6.05 -1.90
C ASN A 328 -0.93 6.90 -2.81
N MET A 329 -0.02 7.67 -2.19
CA MET A 329 1.05 8.35 -2.90
C MET A 329 2.01 7.32 -3.51
N ILE A 330 2.43 7.52 -4.76
CA ILE A 330 3.36 6.63 -5.51
C ILE A 330 2.99 5.12 -5.52
N GLY A 331 2.08 4.67 -4.67
CA GLY A 331 1.64 3.28 -4.61
C GLY A 331 2.55 2.34 -3.85
N CYS A 332 3.48 2.82 -3.01
CA CYS A 332 4.50 2.03 -2.32
C CYS A 332 5.35 1.25 -3.35
N ALA A 333 6.32 1.93 -3.94
CA ALA A 333 7.19 1.38 -4.98
C ALA A 333 7.87 0.07 -4.55
N ASP A 334 8.17 -0.08 -3.27
CA ASP A 334 8.80 -1.26 -2.69
C ASP A 334 7.99 -2.55 -2.93
N LEU A 335 6.66 -2.52 -2.76
CA LEU A 335 5.81 -3.70 -2.99
C LEU A 335 5.93 -4.21 -4.42
N HIS A 336 5.89 -3.31 -5.40
CA HIS A 336 6.02 -3.65 -6.81
C HIS A 336 7.43 -4.16 -7.13
N GLN A 337 8.46 -3.49 -6.61
CA GLN A 337 9.86 -3.86 -6.85
C GLN A 337 10.21 -5.21 -6.23
N ILE A 338 9.64 -5.54 -5.06
CA ILE A 338 9.84 -6.82 -4.37
C ILE A 338 9.12 -7.95 -5.11
N ALA A 339 7.85 -7.73 -5.50
CA ALA A 339 7.04 -8.74 -6.16
C ALA A 339 7.55 -9.11 -7.55
N ASP A 340 8.03 -8.11 -8.30
CA ASP A 340 8.37 -8.19 -9.72
C ASP A 340 9.88 -8.39 -9.96
N HIS A 341 10.70 -8.21 -8.92
CA HIS A 341 12.17 -8.14 -9.02
C HIS A 341 12.64 -7.13 -10.09
N ARG A 342 11.90 -6.04 -10.27
CA ARG A 342 12.17 -4.98 -11.25
C ARG A 342 12.00 -3.62 -10.61
N GLY A 343 12.94 -2.72 -10.89
CA GLY A 343 12.83 -1.32 -10.50
C GLY A 343 11.65 -0.62 -11.19
N ILE A 344 11.06 0.38 -10.54
CA ILE A 344 9.97 1.17 -11.14
C ILE A 344 10.47 2.18 -12.17
N ARG A 345 11.76 2.54 -12.19
CA ARG A 345 12.34 3.51 -13.13
C ARG A 345 12.75 2.87 -14.45
N ASP A 346 11.97 1.90 -14.92
CA ASP A 346 12.16 1.26 -16.23
C ASP A 346 11.93 2.24 -17.40
N GLN A 347 11.99 1.76 -18.60
CA GLN A 347 11.82 2.58 -19.81
C GLN A 347 10.45 3.29 -19.81
N VAL A 348 9.37 2.60 -19.46
CA VAL A 348 8.01 3.18 -19.45
C VAL A 348 7.91 4.35 -18.47
N PHE A 349 8.47 4.20 -17.28
CA PHE A 349 8.48 5.27 -16.28
C PHE A 349 9.37 6.44 -16.71
N ARG A 350 10.52 6.19 -17.33
CA ARG A 350 11.39 7.26 -17.86
C ARG A 350 10.72 8.06 -18.95
N GLU A 351 10.04 7.38 -19.90
CA GLU A 351 9.25 8.05 -20.95
C GLU A 351 8.12 8.89 -20.35
N PHE A 352 7.41 8.38 -19.35
CA PHE A 352 6.39 9.14 -18.62
C PHE A 352 6.96 10.40 -17.96
N VAL A 353 8.10 10.31 -17.27
CA VAL A 353 8.76 11.46 -16.65
C VAL A 353 9.15 12.52 -17.68
N GLN A 354 9.64 12.10 -18.85
CA GLN A 354 9.96 12.99 -19.99
C GLN A 354 8.71 13.66 -20.53
N GLU A 355 7.66 12.89 -20.79
CA GLU A 355 6.37 13.38 -21.28
C GLU A 355 5.79 14.46 -20.36
N MET A 356 5.89 14.26 -19.02
CA MET A 356 5.40 15.22 -18.02
C MET A 356 6.34 16.40 -17.78
N GLY A 357 7.53 16.44 -18.39
CA GLY A 357 8.49 17.54 -18.28
C GLY A 357 9.10 17.73 -16.88
N VAL A 358 9.02 16.70 -16.02
CA VAL A 358 9.46 16.76 -14.60
C VAL A 358 10.90 16.29 -14.38
N GLU A 359 11.63 15.89 -15.40
CA GLU A 359 13.01 15.39 -15.33
C GLU A 359 13.97 16.32 -14.60
N ARG A 360 13.89 17.62 -14.89
CA ARG A 360 14.76 18.64 -14.29
C ARG A 360 14.55 18.76 -12.77
N ASN A 361 13.31 18.57 -12.32
CA ASN A 361 12.97 18.60 -10.90
C ASN A 361 13.54 17.38 -10.18
N LEU A 362 13.44 16.20 -10.81
CA LEU A 362 14.04 14.97 -10.28
C LEU A 362 15.56 15.03 -10.24
N ALA A 363 16.22 15.61 -11.25
CA ALA A 363 17.66 15.78 -11.28
C ALA A 363 18.15 16.81 -10.24
N GLY A 364 17.43 17.94 -10.07
CA GLY A 364 17.75 19.01 -9.12
C GLY A 364 17.60 18.59 -7.66
N ALA A 365 16.67 17.67 -7.36
CA ALA A 365 16.45 17.14 -6.01
C ALA A 365 17.57 16.20 -5.51
N SER A 366 18.60 15.93 -6.31
CA SER A 366 19.65 14.96 -6.01
C SER A 366 20.65 15.38 -4.92
N TRP A 367 20.68 16.65 -4.48
CA TRP A 367 21.67 17.17 -3.54
C TRP A 367 21.08 17.44 -2.15
N PRO A 368 21.57 16.78 -1.07
CA PRO A 368 21.01 16.91 0.30
C PRO A 368 21.07 18.31 0.90
N TRP A 369 21.99 19.18 0.44
CA TRP A 369 22.16 20.55 0.95
C TRP A 369 21.30 21.60 0.26
N MET A 370 20.51 21.23 -0.74
CA MET A 370 19.53 22.15 -1.35
C MET A 370 18.20 22.20 -0.60
N ARG A 371 18.08 21.52 0.56
CA ARG A 371 16.95 21.74 1.47
C ARG A 371 16.95 23.17 1.93
N ASN A 372 15.88 23.89 1.63
CA ASN A 372 15.71 25.25 2.12
C ASN A 372 15.67 25.21 3.66
N ALA A 373 16.69 25.77 4.31
CA ALA A 373 16.86 25.75 5.76
C ALA A 373 15.66 26.32 6.54
N LYS A 374 14.81 27.12 5.89
CA LYS A 374 13.61 27.71 6.50
C LYS A 374 12.36 26.82 6.46
N THR A 375 12.26 25.89 5.53
CA THR A 375 11.04 25.06 5.36
C THR A 375 11.28 23.58 5.56
N GLY A 376 12.56 23.13 5.66
CA GLY A 376 12.89 21.70 5.69
C GLY A 376 12.56 20.96 4.40
N ARG A 377 12.11 21.66 3.36
CA ARG A 377 11.66 21.11 2.09
C ARG A 377 12.53 21.61 0.95
N TYR A 378 12.64 20.82 -0.12
CA TYR A 378 13.27 21.26 -1.36
C TYR A 378 12.59 22.53 -1.86
N GLY A 379 13.39 23.58 -2.17
CA GLY A 379 12.86 24.85 -2.65
C GLY A 379 11.97 24.63 -3.87
N ARG A 380 10.70 24.95 -3.73
CA ARG A 380 9.71 24.86 -4.80
C ARG A 380 10.03 25.89 -5.88
N ARG A 381 10.26 25.44 -7.09
CA ARG A 381 9.73 26.14 -8.26
C ARG A 381 8.35 25.52 -8.49
N GLN A 382 7.31 26.32 -8.36
CA GLN A 382 5.97 25.96 -8.78
C GLN A 382 6.08 25.42 -10.20
N ALA A 383 5.77 24.15 -10.39
CA ALA A 383 5.43 23.67 -11.71
C ALA A 383 4.17 24.45 -12.08
N HIS A 384 4.27 25.35 -13.04
CA HIS A 384 3.10 25.94 -13.66
C HIS A 384 2.45 24.79 -14.44
N TRP A 385 1.36 24.30 -13.90
CA TRP A 385 0.48 23.40 -14.64
C TRP A 385 -0.05 24.16 -15.85
N PRO A 386 0.13 23.66 -17.06
CA PRO A 386 -0.53 24.24 -18.20
C PRO A 386 -2.01 23.84 -18.13
N TYR A 387 -2.86 24.77 -17.71
CA TYR A 387 -4.27 24.81 -18.05
C TYR A 387 -4.45 25.85 -19.15
#